data_8ba1173be1e22688b9d85151dcd87786
#
_entry.id   8ba1173be1e22688b9d85151dcd87786
#
_cell.length_a   1.000
_cell.length_b   1.000
_cell.length_c   1.000
_cell.angle_alpha   90.00
_cell.angle_beta   90.00
_cell.angle_gamma   90.00
#
_symmetry.space_group_name_H-M   'P 1'
#
loop_
_entity.id
_entity.type
_entity.pdbx_description
1 polymer ?
#
loop_
_entity_poly.entity_id
_entity_poly.type
_entity_poly.pdbx_seq_one_letter_code
_entity_poly.pdbx_strand_id
1 'polypeptide(L)'
;MRTITIVGAGEAGTQTALALQELGYGVTLVSDRSAGQIRSGSITSSQCVFSGALDVQREVHVDPAQRAAVGIGSLQLNVSGTPSPIAWTAPLDRPALSIDQRVKCAQWIEEFVARGGDFRIEKVTVRMLEDFAAHSDLVLVCTGKGELGQIFARDRRRSSFDRPQRVTAVTYVRRPEIGGTADDGDANLAGEGPQGTLRFSLVPGVGEFFTFPGLTVSGPCQMMVFEGVPGGPMDVWDTVQSSEEHLEASKRLLKEHFPHEAEAFADAELTDEGAVLRGRLTPTVREAVGILPNGAAVLGLADAVVLNDPLTGQGSNNATLAAHYAAESIRRRGDQPFDEAWMRETFDEFWRGWAQWSTGWTTSLLRPLRGFQLDLLAAAQEHPVLASSIANGFDDPRTVFPWWQDEDEARGMLEWAAHQERNGFDVRDFRSALGQFATGVTVVTTRSADGSRVGMTANSFTSVSMDPPLVLWCPSKRAPSLGDFEASTHFAINILASDQHVLSRQFATPAEDKFAGVRCAEGVSGVPLIEGAVATFQCRTVARHDAGDHVVYIGQVEEYTNRGGEPLVFHGGSYHATVRHPEFAR
;
A
#
# COMPACT_ATOMS: atom_id res chain seq x y z
N MET A 1 -27.77 13.41 10.77
CA MET A 1 -26.52 13.26 10.01
C MET A 1 -25.42 13.24 11.04
N ARG A 2 -24.58 12.20 11.05
CA ARG A 2 -23.42 12.13 11.98
C ARG A 2 -22.34 13.08 11.52
N THR A 3 -21.62 13.65 12.49
CA THR A 3 -20.61 14.68 12.26
C THR A 3 -19.22 14.18 12.62
N ILE A 4 -18.26 14.44 11.75
CA ILE A 4 -16.86 14.01 11.92
C ILE A 4 -15.95 15.20 11.72
N THR A 5 -15.08 15.47 12.69
CA THR A 5 -14.05 16.50 12.56
C THR A 5 -12.70 15.84 12.27
N ILE A 6 -12.02 16.31 11.22
CA ILE A 6 -10.71 15.82 10.77
C ILE A 6 -9.69 16.93 10.95
N VAL A 7 -8.64 16.67 11.72
CA VAL A 7 -7.56 17.62 12.00
C VAL A 7 -6.29 17.25 11.23
N GLY A 8 -5.93 18.11 10.28
CA GLY A 8 -4.79 17.92 9.38
C GLY A 8 -5.25 17.67 7.94
N ALA A 9 -4.96 18.60 7.03
CA ALA A 9 -5.32 18.54 5.61
C ALA A 9 -4.14 18.09 4.73
N GLY A 10 -3.37 17.11 5.20
CA GLY A 10 -2.44 16.32 4.39
C GLY A 10 -3.19 15.23 3.61
N GLU A 11 -2.46 14.34 2.96
CA GLU A 11 -3.01 13.32 2.06
C GLU A 11 -4.09 12.45 2.75
N ALA A 12 -3.81 11.90 3.94
CA ALA A 12 -4.80 11.09 4.66
C ALA A 12 -6.04 11.89 5.05
N GLY A 13 -5.88 13.11 5.59
CA GLY A 13 -7.01 13.91 6.06
C GLY A 13 -7.92 14.37 4.94
N THR A 14 -7.35 14.84 3.81
CA THR A 14 -8.12 15.28 2.64
C THR A 14 -8.85 14.13 1.97
N GLN A 15 -8.17 12.98 1.81
CA GLN A 15 -8.80 11.78 1.24
C GLN A 15 -9.92 11.25 2.13
N THR A 16 -9.71 11.19 3.46
CA THR A 16 -10.76 10.79 4.40
C THR A 16 -11.95 11.74 4.35
N ALA A 17 -11.69 13.07 4.25
CA ALA A 17 -12.75 14.06 4.18
C ALA A 17 -13.63 13.89 2.94
N LEU A 18 -13.01 13.69 1.76
CA LEU A 18 -13.73 13.44 0.50
C LEU A 18 -14.53 12.13 0.57
N ALA A 19 -13.93 11.05 1.05
CA ALA A 19 -14.59 9.74 1.17
C ALA A 19 -15.81 9.80 2.10
N LEU A 20 -15.68 10.43 3.27
CA LEU A 20 -16.77 10.55 4.23
C LEU A 20 -17.87 11.50 3.75
N GLN A 21 -17.52 12.56 3.01
CA GLN A 21 -18.48 13.46 2.38
C GLN A 21 -19.35 12.71 1.35
N GLU A 22 -18.73 11.87 0.54
CA GLU A 22 -19.45 11.02 -0.44
C GLU A 22 -20.40 10.02 0.24
N LEU A 23 -19.99 9.49 1.40
CA LEU A 23 -20.82 8.63 2.24
C LEU A 23 -21.93 9.38 3.00
N GLY A 24 -22.05 10.71 2.85
CA GLY A 24 -23.13 11.52 3.42
C GLY A 24 -22.94 11.93 4.88
N TYR A 25 -21.71 11.88 5.40
CA TYR A 25 -21.40 12.43 6.73
C TYR A 25 -21.27 13.95 6.69
N GLY A 26 -21.56 14.62 7.81
CA GLY A 26 -21.22 16.02 8.03
C GLY A 26 -19.74 16.12 8.40
N VAL A 27 -18.89 16.56 7.45
CA VAL A 27 -17.43 16.59 7.64
C VAL A 27 -16.93 18.01 7.81
N THR A 28 -16.17 18.25 8.91
CA THR A 28 -15.36 19.46 9.09
C THR A 28 -13.89 19.08 8.96
N LEU A 29 -13.19 19.68 7.98
CA LEU A 29 -11.74 19.52 7.79
C LEU A 29 -11.01 20.75 8.30
N VAL A 30 -10.06 20.57 9.23
CA VAL A 30 -9.32 21.67 9.88
C VAL A 30 -7.84 21.60 9.52
N SER A 31 -7.28 22.73 9.09
CA SER A 31 -5.86 22.87 8.74
C SER A 31 -5.31 24.18 9.27
N ASP A 32 -4.02 24.24 9.55
CA ASP A 32 -3.31 25.49 9.89
C ASP A 32 -3.01 26.38 8.66
N ARG A 33 -3.29 25.88 7.45
CA ARG A 33 -3.00 26.55 6.16
C ARG A 33 -4.16 26.40 5.18
N SER A 34 -4.38 27.45 4.39
CA SER A 34 -5.30 27.39 3.26
C SER A 34 -4.70 26.56 2.10
N ALA A 35 -5.51 26.15 1.13
CA ALA A 35 -5.07 25.49 -0.09
C ALA A 35 -4.00 26.33 -0.84
N GLY A 36 -4.20 27.66 -0.93
CA GLY A 36 -3.24 28.58 -1.52
C GLY A 36 -1.90 28.62 -0.77
N GLN A 37 -1.94 28.62 0.57
CA GLN A 37 -0.72 28.58 1.40
C GLN A 37 0.00 27.25 1.31
N ILE A 38 -0.73 26.14 1.16
CA ILE A 38 -0.12 24.83 0.90
C ILE A 38 0.57 24.85 -0.46
N ARG A 39 -0.10 25.32 -1.52
CA ARG A 39 0.43 25.36 -2.88
C ARG A 39 1.68 26.22 -3.00
N SER A 40 1.76 27.37 -2.31
CA SER A 40 2.89 28.29 -2.33
C SER A 40 3.96 28.02 -1.28
N GLY A 41 3.78 26.99 -0.45
CA GLY A 41 4.72 26.64 0.63
C GLY A 41 5.90 25.79 0.14
N SER A 42 6.70 25.32 1.09
CA SER A 42 7.78 24.35 0.80
C SER A 42 7.23 22.93 0.73
N ILE A 43 7.96 22.05 0.03
CA ILE A 43 7.67 20.61 -0.02
C ILE A 43 7.71 20.01 1.40
N THR A 44 6.87 19.02 1.65
CA THR A 44 6.72 18.40 2.97
C THR A 44 7.12 16.93 3.02
N SER A 45 7.27 16.29 1.86
CA SER A 45 7.71 14.90 1.72
C SER A 45 8.21 14.63 0.29
N SER A 46 8.90 13.51 0.10
CA SER A 46 9.01 12.82 -1.17
C SER A 46 7.88 11.82 -1.24
N GLN A 47 7.19 11.71 -2.36
CA GLN A 47 6.09 10.75 -2.52
C GLN A 47 6.26 9.91 -3.78
N CYS A 48 6.06 8.61 -3.63
CA CYS A 48 5.85 7.66 -4.71
C CYS A 48 4.62 6.86 -4.35
N VAL A 49 3.52 7.08 -5.05
CA VAL A 49 2.27 6.38 -4.81
C VAL A 49 2.18 5.23 -5.80
N PHE A 50 2.21 4.01 -5.28
CA PHE A 50 2.14 2.81 -6.08
C PHE A 50 0.71 2.48 -6.51
N SER A 51 0.58 1.58 -7.46
CA SER A 51 -0.66 1.33 -8.18
C SER A 51 -1.82 0.93 -7.28
N GLY A 52 -1.60 0.11 -6.27
CA GLY A 52 -2.63 -0.31 -5.32
C GLY A 52 -3.22 0.84 -4.51
N ALA A 53 -2.37 1.79 -4.08
CA ALA A 53 -2.84 3.00 -3.41
C ALA A 53 -3.48 4.00 -4.40
N LEU A 54 -2.96 4.11 -5.63
CA LEU A 54 -3.58 4.96 -6.66
C LEU A 54 -5.02 4.54 -6.98
N ASP A 55 -5.30 3.24 -7.03
CA ASP A 55 -6.66 2.75 -7.24
C ASP A 55 -7.60 3.23 -6.15
N VAL A 56 -7.18 3.12 -4.89
CA VAL A 56 -7.96 3.61 -3.74
C VAL A 56 -8.17 5.13 -3.79
N GLN A 57 -7.17 5.90 -4.24
CA GLN A 57 -7.37 7.35 -4.43
C GLN A 57 -8.40 7.64 -5.51
N ARG A 58 -8.38 6.89 -6.61
CA ARG A 58 -9.30 7.06 -7.75
C ARG A 58 -10.75 6.70 -7.42
N GLU A 59 -10.99 5.79 -6.49
CA GLU A 59 -12.31 5.47 -5.96
C GLU A 59 -12.99 6.69 -5.33
N VAL A 60 -12.21 7.57 -4.70
CA VAL A 60 -12.70 8.77 -4.00
C VAL A 60 -12.71 10.00 -4.91
N HIS A 61 -11.64 10.19 -5.67
CA HIS A 61 -11.47 11.32 -6.59
C HIS A 61 -10.36 11.05 -7.59
N VAL A 62 -10.69 11.20 -8.88
CA VAL A 62 -9.68 11.19 -9.94
C VAL A 62 -9.06 12.58 -10.03
N ASP A 63 -7.87 12.73 -9.43
CA ASP A 63 -7.11 13.97 -9.42
C ASP A 63 -6.65 14.35 -10.85
N PRO A 64 -6.96 15.54 -11.38
CA PRO A 64 -6.45 16.01 -12.66
C PRO A 64 -4.92 15.97 -12.77
N ALA A 65 -4.19 16.15 -11.66
CA ALA A 65 -2.73 16.04 -11.63
C ALA A 65 -2.23 14.62 -11.97
N GLN A 66 -3.01 13.57 -11.71
CA GLN A 66 -2.64 12.20 -12.11
C GLN A 66 -2.56 12.04 -13.63
N ARG A 67 -3.34 12.82 -14.39
CA ARG A 67 -3.30 12.81 -15.86
C ARG A 67 -2.05 13.52 -16.42
N ALA A 68 -1.54 14.51 -15.69
CA ALA A 68 -0.37 15.31 -16.11
C ALA A 68 0.97 14.72 -15.60
N ALA A 69 0.95 13.78 -14.67
CA ALA A 69 2.16 13.19 -14.10
C ALA A 69 2.74 12.11 -15.03
N VAL A 70 4.07 12.04 -15.10
CA VAL A 70 4.78 10.95 -15.80
C VAL A 70 4.70 9.69 -14.94
N GLY A 71 4.25 8.58 -15.53
CA GLY A 71 4.20 7.28 -14.88
C GLY A 71 5.60 6.74 -14.55
N ILE A 72 5.72 6.04 -13.42
CA ILE A 72 6.94 5.32 -13.03
C ILE A 72 6.67 3.84 -13.35
N GLY A 73 7.21 3.35 -14.48
CA GLY A 73 6.92 2.02 -14.99
C GLY A 73 7.97 0.96 -14.66
N SER A 74 9.09 1.36 -14.07
CA SER A 74 10.17 0.42 -13.70
C SER A 74 10.93 0.88 -12.46
N LEU A 75 11.58 -0.08 -11.81
CA LEU A 75 12.53 0.14 -10.72
C LEU A 75 13.91 -0.35 -11.17
N GLN A 76 14.93 0.49 -10.99
CA GLN A 76 16.33 0.14 -11.17
C GLN A 76 17.02 0.13 -9.80
N LEU A 77 17.67 -0.96 -9.45
CA LEU A 77 18.52 -1.06 -8.26
C LEU A 77 20.00 -1.07 -8.65
N ASN A 78 20.79 -0.27 -7.92
CA ASN A 78 22.25 -0.30 -7.97
C ASN A 78 22.80 -0.39 -6.55
N VAL A 79 23.57 -1.43 -6.24
CA VAL A 79 24.35 -1.54 -5.00
C VAL A 79 25.83 -1.48 -5.37
N SER A 80 26.50 -0.43 -4.90
CA SER A 80 27.92 -0.19 -5.17
C SER A 80 28.73 -0.14 -3.86
N GLY A 81 30.05 -0.07 -3.95
CA GLY A 81 30.90 -0.10 -2.77
C GLY A 81 31.03 -1.47 -2.10
N THR A 82 30.57 -2.52 -2.77
CA THR A 82 30.74 -3.94 -2.40
C THR A 82 31.75 -4.62 -3.32
N PRO A 83 32.36 -5.75 -2.92
CA PRO A 83 33.26 -6.51 -3.78
C PRO A 83 32.62 -6.96 -5.10
N SER A 84 31.32 -7.22 -5.09
CA SER A 84 30.51 -7.57 -6.26
C SER A 84 29.34 -6.58 -6.36
N PRO A 85 29.46 -5.55 -7.21
CA PRO A 85 28.35 -4.62 -7.43
C PRO A 85 27.11 -5.34 -7.96
N ILE A 86 25.93 -4.89 -7.54
CA ILE A 86 24.63 -5.44 -7.97
C ILE A 86 23.93 -4.36 -8.79
N ALA A 87 23.45 -4.71 -9.98
CA ALA A 87 22.68 -3.78 -10.81
C ALA A 87 21.66 -4.54 -11.65
N TRP A 88 20.38 -4.16 -11.53
CA TRP A 88 19.32 -4.69 -12.36
C TRP A 88 18.18 -3.69 -12.50
N THR A 89 17.34 -3.88 -13.51
CA THR A 89 16.12 -3.12 -13.74
C THR A 89 14.97 -4.08 -13.93
N ALA A 90 13.84 -3.79 -13.28
CA ALA A 90 12.64 -4.58 -13.43
C ALA A 90 11.42 -3.68 -13.67
N PRO A 91 10.46 -4.09 -14.51
CA PRO A 91 9.22 -3.38 -14.69
C PRO A 91 8.34 -3.50 -13.45
N LEU A 92 7.58 -2.45 -13.17
CA LEU A 92 6.41 -2.52 -12.28
C LEU A 92 5.23 -3.10 -13.06
N ASP A 93 4.37 -3.87 -12.39
CA ASP A 93 3.19 -4.46 -13.01
C ASP A 93 2.21 -3.40 -13.49
N ARG A 94 2.12 -2.29 -12.76
CA ARG A 94 1.38 -1.08 -13.12
C ARG A 94 2.17 0.16 -12.67
N PRO A 95 2.08 1.29 -13.40
CA PRO A 95 2.87 2.46 -13.07
C PRO A 95 2.51 3.05 -11.70
N ALA A 96 3.53 3.49 -10.96
CA ALA A 96 3.38 4.40 -9.83
C ALA A 96 3.37 5.86 -10.33
N LEU A 97 2.92 6.79 -9.47
CA LEU A 97 2.95 8.24 -9.73
C LEU A 97 3.59 8.98 -8.56
N SER A 98 4.24 10.09 -8.88
CA SER A 98 4.74 11.02 -7.90
C SER A 98 4.18 12.42 -8.16
N ILE A 99 3.36 12.91 -7.23
CA ILE A 99 2.71 14.23 -7.32
C ILE A 99 2.98 14.98 -6.02
N ASP A 100 3.57 16.15 -6.12
CA ASP A 100 3.84 17.03 -5.00
C ASP A 100 2.57 17.27 -4.16
N GLN A 101 2.67 17.09 -2.85
CA GLN A 101 1.53 17.32 -1.93
C GLN A 101 1.03 18.78 -1.99
N ARG A 102 1.87 19.73 -2.39
CA ARG A 102 1.46 21.12 -2.64
C ARG A 102 0.43 21.22 -3.77
N VAL A 103 0.52 20.35 -4.76
CA VAL A 103 -0.47 20.21 -5.85
C VAL A 103 -1.65 19.40 -5.38
N LYS A 104 -1.42 18.15 -4.97
CA LYS A 104 -2.46 17.17 -4.62
C LYS A 104 -3.36 17.65 -3.49
N CYS A 105 -2.78 17.96 -2.31
CA CYS A 105 -3.59 18.33 -1.14
C CYS A 105 -4.33 19.65 -1.36
N ALA A 106 -3.74 20.63 -2.06
CA ALA A 106 -4.42 21.87 -2.36
C ALA A 106 -5.63 21.65 -3.26
N GLN A 107 -5.51 20.84 -4.32
CA GLN A 107 -6.63 20.49 -5.21
C GLN A 107 -7.73 19.70 -4.47
N TRP A 108 -7.35 18.77 -3.61
CA TRP A 108 -8.32 17.97 -2.85
C TRP A 108 -9.08 18.80 -1.81
N ILE A 109 -8.44 19.80 -1.18
CA ILE A 109 -9.14 20.77 -0.34
C ILE A 109 -10.15 21.59 -1.17
N GLU A 110 -9.73 22.08 -2.35
CA GLU A 110 -10.60 22.84 -3.25
C GLU A 110 -11.79 22.01 -3.71
N GLU A 111 -11.58 20.73 -4.04
CA GLU A 111 -12.64 19.79 -4.39
C GLU A 111 -13.60 19.53 -3.21
N PHE A 112 -13.06 19.29 -2.00
CA PHE A 112 -13.85 19.09 -0.79
C PHE A 112 -14.79 20.30 -0.52
N VAL A 113 -14.26 21.52 -0.66
CA VAL A 113 -15.04 22.76 -0.51
C VAL A 113 -16.05 22.91 -1.64
N ALA A 114 -15.70 22.61 -2.88
CA ALA A 114 -16.60 22.67 -4.02
C ALA A 114 -17.81 21.72 -3.88
N ARG A 115 -17.61 20.57 -3.23
CA ARG A 115 -18.69 19.64 -2.86
C ARG A 115 -19.49 20.08 -1.60
N GLY A 116 -19.22 21.28 -1.06
CA GLY A 116 -19.93 21.84 0.10
C GLY A 116 -19.38 21.42 1.47
N GLY A 117 -18.16 20.92 1.54
CA GLY A 117 -17.47 20.56 2.79
C GLY A 117 -17.10 21.79 3.63
N ASP A 118 -17.12 21.63 4.95
CA ASP A 118 -16.74 22.67 5.92
C ASP A 118 -15.21 22.63 6.13
N PHE A 119 -14.51 23.56 5.49
CA PHE A 119 -13.05 23.69 5.63
C PHE A 119 -12.69 24.89 6.50
N ARG A 120 -11.93 24.64 7.58
CA ARG A 120 -11.53 25.68 8.54
C ARG A 120 -10.02 25.83 8.59
N ILE A 121 -9.58 27.10 8.63
CA ILE A 121 -8.15 27.43 8.73
C ILE A 121 -7.88 27.84 10.17
N GLU A 122 -7.40 26.88 10.97
CA GLU A 122 -7.17 27.07 12.40
C GLU A 122 -5.95 26.24 12.84
N LYS A 123 -5.08 26.84 13.68
CA LYS A 123 -4.00 26.10 14.34
C LYS A 123 -4.56 25.40 15.57
N VAL A 124 -4.85 24.10 15.41
CA VAL A 124 -5.51 23.29 16.44
C VAL A 124 -4.60 23.08 17.65
N THR A 125 -5.17 23.26 18.84
CA THR A 125 -4.57 22.96 20.14
C THR A 125 -5.30 21.77 20.79
N VAL A 126 -4.72 21.20 21.85
CA VAL A 126 -5.39 20.12 22.62
C VAL A 126 -6.75 20.57 23.16
N ARG A 127 -6.88 21.82 23.63
CA ARG A 127 -8.15 22.36 24.08
C ARG A 127 -9.20 22.40 22.97
N MET A 128 -8.82 22.78 21.75
CA MET A 128 -9.74 22.77 20.61
C MET A 128 -10.16 21.34 20.23
N LEU A 129 -9.27 20.34 20.39
CA LEU A 129 -9.68 18.94 20.23
C LEU A 129 -10.74 18.53 21.25
N GLU A 130 -10.67 19.01 22.50
CA GLU A 130 -11.71 18.80 23.51
C GLU A 130 -13.05 19.40 23.08
N ASP A 131 -13.00 20.62 22.51
CA ASP A 131 -14.19 21.29 21.99
C ASP A 131 -14.76 20.54 20.76
N PHE A 132 -13.91 20.05 19.85
CA PHE A 132 -14.35 19.24 18.71
C PHE A 132 -14.96 17.91 19.17
N ALA A 133 -14.35 17.24 20.14
CA ALA A 133 -14.87 15.97 20.68
C ALA A 133 -16.22 16.13 21.41
N ALA A 134 -16.51 17.33 21.95
CA ALA A 134 -17.80 17.64 22.55
C ALA A 134 -18.92 17.89 21.52
N HIS A 135 -18.57 18.23 20.26
CA HIS A 135 -19.54 18.65 19.25
C HIS A 135 -19.57 17.77 17.99
N SER A 136 -18.71 16.75 17.92
CA SER A 136 -18.64 15.78 16.82
C SER A 136 -18.81 14.36 17.34
N ASP A 137 -19.41 13.50 16.53
CA ASP A 137 -19.51 12.07 16.85
C ASP A 137 -18.15 11.36 16.84
N LEU A 138 -17.19 11.90 16.07
CA LEU A 138 -15.83 11.38 15.95
C LEU A 138 -14.85 12.52 15.64
N VAL A 139 -13.65 12.47 16.24
CA VAL A 139 -12.52 13.32 15.87
C VAL A 139 -11.38 12.45 15.37
N LEU A 140 -10.92 12.73 14.13
CA LEU A 140 -9.78 12.10 13.50
C LEU A 140 -8.58 13.05 13.51
N VAL A 141 -7.42 12.58 13.93
CA VAL A 141 -6.17 13.37 13.95
C VAL A 141 -5.21 12.79 12.92
N CYS A 142 -4.99 13.52 11.83
CA CYS A 142 -4.13 13.15 10.70
C CYS A 142 -2.79 13.92 10.71
N THR A 143 -2.42 14.56 11.82
CA THR A 143 -1.15 15.28 11.96
C THR A 143 -0.35 14.72 13.12
N GLY A 144 0.89 14.26 12.83
CA GLY A 144 1.82 13.71 13.82
C GLY A 144 2.85 14.73 14.33
N LYS A 145 2.76 16.01 13.92
CA LYS A 145 3.74 17.05 14.27
C LYS A 145 3.31 17.85 15.50
N GLY A 146 4.30 18.32 16.26
CA GLY A 146 4.09 19.21 17.40
C GLY A 146 3.37 18.56 18.59
N GLU A 147 2.61 19.37 19.32
CA GLU A 147 1.91 18.98 20.55
C GLU A 147 0.85 17.89 20.30
N LEU A 148 0.16 17.93 19.17
CA LEU A 148 -0.88 16.96 18.83
C LEU A 148 -0.33 15.55 18.62
N GLY A 149 0.92 15.42 18.15
CA GLY A 149 1.56 14.10 18.04
C GLY A 149 1.88 13.44 19.37
N GLN A 150 1.93 14.22 20.47
CA GLN A 150 2.23 13.72 21.82
C GLN A 150 1.01 13.10 22.51
N ILE A 151 -0.20 13.32 21.99
CA ILE A 151 -1.44 12.73 22.50
C ILE A 151 -1.41 11.20 22.34
N PHE A 152 -0.72 10.71 21.29
CA PHE A 152 -0.63 9.29 20.97
C PHE A 152 0.64 8.69 21.55
N ALA A 153 0.48 7.84 22.55
CA ALA A 153 1.59 7.17 23.21
C ALA A 153 2.36 6.27 22.23
N ARG A 154 3.70 6.21 22.37
CA ARG A 154 4.52 5.32 21.56
C ARG A 154 4.22 3.86 21.87
N ASP A 155 3.87 3.07 20.85
CA ASP A 155 3.81 1.61 20.93
C ASP A 155 5.24 1.04 20.82
N ARG A 156 5.78 0.61 21.95
CA ARG A 156 7.15 0.05 22.02
C ARG A 156 7.26 -1.34 21.39
N ARG A 157 6.16 -2.07 21.21
CA ARG A 157 6.18 -3.40 20.60
C ARG A 157 6.27 -3.30 19.08
N ARG A 158 5.59 -2.29 18.50
CA ARG A 158 5.53 -2.05 17.06
C ARG A 158 6.63 -1.08 16.56
N SER A 159 7.30 -0.35 17.46
CA SER A 159 8.37 0.60 17.11
C SER A 159 9.74 -0.04 17.20
N SER A 160 10.42 -0.20 16.07
CA SER A 160 11.73 -0.88 15.98
C SER A 160 12.93 -0.01 16.35
N PHE A 161 12.80 1.33 16.27
CA PHE A 161 13.90 2.28 16.48
C PHE A 161 13.51 3.36 17.47
N ASP A 162 14.46 3.84 18.25
CA ASP A 162 14.33 4.93 19.25
C ASP A 162 15.01 6.23 18.82
N ARG A 163 15.66 6.23 17.66
CA ARG A 163 16.38 7.36 17.06
C ARG A 163 16.29 7.30 15.54
N PRO A 164 16.55 8.43 14.84
CA PRO A 164 16.60 8.46 13.38
C PRO A 164 17.63 7.47 12.83
N GLN A 165 17.26 6.77 11.78
CA GLN A 165 18.12 5.81 11.10
C GLN A 165 18.76 6.42 9.85
N ARG A 166 18.14 7.47 9.32
CA ARG A 166 18.62 8.23 8.15
C ARG A 166 18.51 9.74 8.40
N VAL A 167 19.32 10.46 7.66
CA VAL A 167 19.19 11.90 7.45
C VAL A 167 18.68 12.09 6.05
N THR A 168 17.44 12.55 5.95
CA THR A 168 16.73 12.71 4.68
C THR A 168 16.96 14.10 4.10
N ALA A 169 17.26 14.18 2.81
CA ALA A 169 17.20 15.42 2.04
C ALA A 169 16.51 15.18 0.70
N VAL A 170 15.63 16.10 0.33
CA VAL A 170 14.85 16.03 -0.92
C VAL A 170 15.04 17.31 -1.70
N THR A 171 15.25 17.19 -3.01
CA THR A 171 15.40 18.31 -3.93
C THR A 171 14.57 18.04 -5.18
N TYR A 172 13.66 18.95 -5.53
CA TYR A 172 12.92 18.88 -6.79
C TYR A 172 13.61 19.74 -7.84
N VAL A 173 13.99 19.15 -8.97
CA VAL A 173 14.77 19.80 -10.02
C VAL A 173 14.12 19.69 -11.38
N ARG A 174 14.37 20.70 -12.21
CA ARG A 174 14.15 20.64 -13.65
C ARG A 174 15.39 20.12 -14.34
N ARG A 175 15.20 19.31 -15.38
CA ARG A 175 16.24 18.84 -16.28
C ARG A 175 15.86 19.23 -17.71
N PRO A 176 16.80 19.70 -18.53
CA PRO A 176 16.51 20.14 -19.89
C PRO A 176 15.85 19.07 -20.79
N GLU A 177 16.08 17.78 -20.50
CA GLU A 177 15.63 16.66 -21.33
C GLU A 177 14.27 16.07 -20.92
N ILE A 178 13.66 16.50 -19.81
CA ILE A 178 12.34 16.01 -19.36
C ILE A 178 11.26 16.97 -19.90
N GLY A 179 11.16 17.06 -21.21
CA GLY A 179 10.10 17.73 -21.93
C GLY A 179 9.18 16.73 -22.62
N GLY A 180 8.52 15.86 -21.86
CA GLY A 180 7.38 15.10 -22.35
C GLY A 180 6.18 16.04 -22.45
N THR A 181 5.61 16.21 -23.63
CA THR A 181 4.38 16.98 -23.85
C THR A 181 3.21 16.27 -23.16
N ALA A 182 2.49 16.99 -22.31
CA ALA A 182 1.38 16.53 -21.47
C ALA A 182 0.07 16.30 -22.27
N ASP A 183 0.11 15.68 -23.45
CA ASP A 183 -1.09 15.54 -24.31
C ASP A 183 -1.76 14.14 -24.26
N ASP A 184 -1.18 13.19 -23.51
CA ASP A 184 -1.69 11.82 -23.41
C ASP A 184 -2.33 11.51 -22.03
N GLY A 185 -3.15 12.45 -21.50
CA GLY A 185 -3.66 12.40 -20.13
C GLY A 185 -4.41 11.11 -19.75
N ASP A 186 -5.21 10.55 -20.66
CA ASP A 186 -5.94 9.29 -20.39
C ASP A 186 -5.03 8.06 -20.53
N ALA A 187 -4.00 8.12 -21.39
CA ALA A 187 -2.99 7.06 -21.54
C ALA A 187 -2.16 6.88 -20.25
N ASN A 188 -1.84 7.97 -19.54
CA ASN A 188 -1.13 7.90 -18.25
C ASN A 188 -1.96 7.19 -17.16
N LEU A 189 -3.29 7.37 -17.14
CA LEU A 189 -4.15 6.67 -16.19
C LEU A 189 -4.25 5.17 -16.50
N ALA A 190 -4.21 4.81 -17.80
CA ALA A 190 -4.19 3.43 -18.26
C ALA A 190 -2.77 2.78 -18.18
N GLY A 191 -1.74 3.56 -17.93
CA GLY A 191 -0.35 3.09 -17.97
C GLY A 191 0.25 3.02 -19.38
N GLU A 192 -0.40 3.63 -20.37
CA GLU A 192 0.01 3.61 -21.78
C GLU A 192 0.82 4.84 -22.20
N GLY A 193 0.90 5.87 -21.32
CA GLY A 193 1.64 7.10 -21.55
C GLY A 193 3.15 6.96 -21.31
N PRO A 194 3.92 8.06 -21.47
CA PRO A 194 5.35 8.08 -21.21
C PRO A 194 5.69 7.61 -19.80
N GLN A 195 6.67 6.71 -19.68
CA GLN A 195 7.04 6.12 -18.40
C GLN A 195 8.51 6.35 -18.07
N GLY A 196 8.76 6.72 -16.81
CA GLY A 196 10.10 6.85 -16.25
C GLY A 196 10.46 5.68 -15.34
N THR A 197 11.66 5.77 -14.79
CA THR A 197 12.24 4.77 -13.90
C THR A 197 12.50 5.36 -12.53
N LEU A 198 12.09 4.66 -11.46
CA LEU A 198 12.59 4.89 -10.11
C LEU A 198 13.98 4.25 -10.03
N ARG A 199 15.03 5.07 -9.91
CA ARG A 199 16.40 4.58 -9.72
C ARG A 199 16.75 4.66 -8.25
N PHE A 200 17.10 3.52 -7.69
CA PHE A 200 17.50 3.33 -6.30
C PHE A 200 18.96 2.89 -6.24
N SER A 201 19.82 3.74 -5.70
CA SER A 201 21.25 3.49 -5.55
C SER A 201 21.63 3.43 -4.09
N LEU A 202 22.33 2.37 -3.67
CA LEU A 202 22.75 2.09 -2.31
C LEU A 202 24.26 1.93 -2.22
N VAL A 203 24.87 2.61 -1.25
CA VAL A 203 26.28 2.45 -0.88
C VAL A 203 26.33 2.07 0.61
N PRO A 204 26.65 0.80 0.96
CA PRO A 204 26.68 0.33 2.33
C PRO A 204 27.54 1.20 3.24
N GLY A 205 26.97 1.61 4.39
CA GLY A 205 27.63 2.47 5.35
C GLY A 205 27.68 3.97 5.01
N VAL A 206 27.27 4.35 3.80
CA VAL A 206 27.14 5.75 3.35
C VAL A 206 25.67 6.19 3.33
N GLY A 207 24.85 5.45 2.64
CA GLY A 207 23.42 5.70 2.53
C GLY A 207 22.86 5.37 1.15
N GLU A 208 21.68 5.90 0.86
CA GLU A 208 20.91 5.65 -0.34
C GLU A 208 20.61 6.95 -1.09
N PHE A 209 20.49 6.83 -2.40
CA PHE A 209 20.01 7.87 -3.29
C PHE A 209 18.91 7.30 -4.17
N PHE A 210 17.78 7.99 -4.24
CA PHE A 210 16.77 7.66 -5.25
C PHE A 210 16.41 8.87 -6.08
N THR A 211 16.00 8.57 -7.31
CA THR A 211 15.49 9.58 -8.22
C THR A 211 14.39 8.99 -9.09
N PHE A 212 13.36 9.77 -9.32
CA PHE A 212 12.19 9.40 -10.13
C PHE A 212 11.48 10.65 -10.66
N PRO A 213 10.75 10.53 -11.79
CA PRO A 213 9.97 11.64 -12.31
C PRO A 213 8.80 11.97 -11.38
N GLY A 214 8.40 13.23 -11.37
CA GLY A 214 7.24 13.70 -10.62
C GLY A 214 6.61 14.93 -11.22
N LEU A 215 5.48 15.34 -10.65
CA LEU A 215 4.76 16.56 -10.98
C LEU A 215 4.78 17.50 -9.77
N THR A 216 5.26 18.72 -9.94
CA THR A 216 5.25 19.76 -8.92
C THR A 216 4.43 20.98 -9.37
N VAL A 217 4.40 22.03 -8.54
CA VAL A 217 3.65 23.27 -8.81
C VAL A 217 4.09 23.99 -10.08
N SER A 218 5.31 23.76 -10.54
CA SER A 218 5.87 24.35 -11.78
C SER A 218 5.87 23.38 -12.98
N GLY A 219 5.18 22.24 -12.87
CA GLY A 219 5.09 21.22 -13.93
C GLY A 219 5.95 19.99 -13.67
N PRO A 220 6.26 19.21 -14.71
CA PRO A 220 7.08 18.01 -14.59
C PRO A 220 8.46 18.29 -14.00
N CYS A 221 8.94 17.40 -13.14
CA CYS A 221 10.23 17.52 -12.46
C CYS A 221 10.89 16.15 -12.27
N GLN A 222 12.15 16.18 -11.82
CA GLN A 222 12.84 15.01 -11.29
C GLN A 222 13.05 15.22 -9.80
N MET A 223 12.75 14.19 -9.00
CA MET A 223 13.00 14.22 -7.57
C MET A 223 14.36 13.57 -7.27
N MET A 224 15.13 14.21 -6.40
CA MET A 224 16.37 13.70 -5.83
C MET A 224 16.13 13.49 -4.34
N VAL A 225 16.30 12.28 -3.87
CA VAL A 225 16.11 11.91 -2.45
C VAL A 225 17.39 11.26 -1.93
N PHE A 226 17.96 11.84 -0.89
CA PHE A 226 19.14 11.32 -0.20
C PHE A 226 18.74 10.82 1.19
N GLU A 227 19.19 9.64 1.52
CA GLU A 227 19.01 8.99 2.84
C GLU A 227 20.39 8.64 3.40
N GLY A 228 21.01 9.60 4.07
CA GLY A 228 22.35 9.45 4.64
C GLY A 228 22.34 8.74 5.99
N VAL A 229 23.37 7.93 6.24
CA VAL A 229 23.59 7.38 7.59
C VAL A 229 23.92 8.53 8.55
N PRO A 230 23.25 8.68 9.71
CA PRO A 230 23.56 9.73 10.68
C PRO A 230 25.02 9.73 11.14
N GLY A 231 25.69 10.88 11.03
CA GLY A 231 27.12 11.04 11.30
C GLY A 231 28.03 10.50 10.20
N GLY A 232 27.47 9.98 9.11
CA GLY A 232 28.19 9.49 7.94
C GLY A 232 28.49 10.57 6.90
N PRO A 233 29.08 10.17 5.75
CA PRO A 233 29.55 11.13 4.71
C PRO A 233 28.43 11.97 4.09
N MET A 234 27.19 11.46 4.06
CA MET A 234 26.03 12.17 3.52
C MET A 234 25.28 13.00 4.55
N ASP A 235 25.72 13.03 5.82
CA ASP A 235 25.11 13.87 6.87
C ASP A 235 25.72 15.29 6.86
N VAL A 236 25.46 16.06 5.80
CA VAL A 236 26.07 17.39 5.56
C VAL A 236 25.06 18.54 5.68
N TRP A 237 23.79 18.24 5.89
CA TRP A 237 22.69 19.17 5.69
C TRP A 237 22.53 20.25 6.76
N ASP A 238 23.12 20.06 7.95
CA ASP A 238 23.03 21.04 9.04
C ASP A 238 23.78 22.36 8.73
N THR A 239 24.73 22.32 7.78
CA THR A 239 25.51 23.49 7.36
C THR A 239 24.88 24.27 6.18
N VAL A 240 23.87 23.71 5.54
CA VAL A 240 23.19 24.30 4.38
C VAL A 240 22.24 25.40 4.86
N GLN A 241 22.29 26.58 4.24
CA GLN A 241 21.53 27.75 4.67
C GLN A 241 20.47 28.20 3.65
N SER A 242 20.63 27.86 2.37
CA SER A 242 19.69 28.23 1.30
C SER A 242 19.31 27.04 0.42
N SER A 243 18.29 27.22 -0.43
CA SER A 243 17.85 26.22 -1.39
C SER A 243 18.91 25.96 -2.46
N GLU A 244 19.66 26.99 -2.87
CA GLU A 244 20.77 26.88 -3.80
C GLU A 244 21.93 26.08 -3.21
N GLU A 245 22.31 26.36 -1.95
CA GLU A 245 23.33 25.59 -1.24
C GLU A 245 22.90 24.13 -1.08
N HIS A 246 21.59 23.87 -0.91
CA HIS A 246 21.03 22.53 -0.83
C HIS A 246 21.22 21.79 -2.17
N LEU A 247 20.94 22.44 -3.30
CA LEU A 247 21.14 21.86 -4.63
C LEU A 247 22.64 21.58 -4.89
N GLU A 248 23.52 22.52 -4.54
CA GLU A 248 24.97 22.32 -4.71
C GLU A 248 25.51 21.20 -3.80
N ALA A 249 25.00 21.07 -2.57
CA ALA A 249 25.29 19.92 -1.72
C ALA A 249 24.81 18.60 -2.34
N SER A 250 23.60 18.59 -2.90
CA SER A 250 23.04 17.43 -3.61
C SER A 250 23.93 17.01 -4.79
N LYS A 251 24.34 17.95 -5.64
CA LYS A 251 25.24 17.69 -6.78
C LYS A 251 26.61 17.18 -6.34
N ARG A 252 27.15 17.73 -5.23
CA ARG A 252 28.42 17.27 -4.67
C ARG A 252 28.33 15.83 -4.18
N LEU A 253 27.28 15.48 -3.42
CA LEU A 253 27.07 14.13 -2.92
C LEU A 253 26.92 13.11 -4.05
N LEU A 254 26.26 13.48 -5.16
CA LEU A 254 26.20 12.62 -6.34
C LEU A 254 27.59 12.34 -6.91
N LYS A 255 28.41 13.37 -7.08
CA LYS A 255 29.78 13.19 -7.60
C LYS A 255 30.66 12.30 -6.71
N GLU A 256 30.50 12.44 -5.39
CA GLU A 256 31.31 11.74 -4.41
C GLU A 256 30.87 10.28 -4.20
N HIS A 257 29.56 10.01 -4.18
CA HIS A 257 29.03 8.70 -3.75
C HIS A 257 28.24 7.95 -4.83
N PHE A 258 27.68 8.68 -5.80
CA PHE A 258 26.85 8.10 -6.87
C PHE A 258 27.27 8.64 -8.24
N PRO A 259 28.55 8.47 -8.67
CA PRO A 259 29.10 9.09 -9.86
C PRO A 259 28.36 8.73 -11.16
N HIS A 260 27.70 7.55 -11.21
CA HIS A 260 26.87 7.13 -12.33
C HIS A 260 25.59 7.94 -12.50
N GLU A 261 25.15 8.67 -11.46
CA GLU A 261 24.02 9.58 -11.50
C GLU A 261 24.43 11.05 -11.72
N ALA A 262 25.68 11.38 -11.42
CA ALA A 262 26.13 12.78 -11.32
C ALA A 262 26.01 13.57 -12.63
N GLU A 263 26.31 12.95 -13.78
CA GLU A 263 26.23 13.60 -15.10
C GLU A 263 24.79 14.01 -15.42
N ALA A 264 23.84 13.16 -15.09
CA ALA A 264 22.41 13.39 -15.33
C ALA A 264 21.84 14.61 -14.57
N PHE A 265 22.52 15.08 -13.52
CA PHE A 265 22.09 16.20 -12.69
C PHE A 265 23.06 17.39 -12.71
N ALA A 266 24.08 17.39 -13.57
CA ALA A 266 25.08 18.44 -13.62
C ALA A 266 24.45 19.82 -13.84
N ASP A 267 23.52 19.92 -14.80
CA ASP A 267 22.81 21.15 -15.20
C ASP A 267 21.40 21.27 -14.57
N ALA A 268 21.13 20.49 -13.52
CA ALA A 268 19.83 20.54 -12.84
C ALA A 268 19.65 21.89 -12.11
N GLU A 269 18.43 22.43 -12.19
CA GLU A 269 17.99 23.65 -11.51
C GLU A 269 16.82 23.35 -10.59
N LEU A 270 16.67 24.12 -9.49
CA LEU A 270 15.49 24.01 -8.63
C LEU A 270 14.21 24.32 -9.40
N THR A 271 13.13 23.61 -9.07
CA THR A 271 11.80 23.90 -9.62
C THR A 271 11.21 25.21 -9.09
N ASP A 272 11.48 25.52 -7.84
CA ASP A 272 11.05 26.73 -7.12
C ASP A 272 11.85 26.88 -5.81
N GLU A 273 11.70 28.01 -5.08
CA GLU A 273 12.39 28.26 -3.80
C GLU A 273 12.00 27.27 -2.69
N GLY A 274 10.76 26.74 -2.74
CA GLY A 274 10.25 25.76 -1.78
C GLY A 274 10.57 24.30 -2.14
N ALA A 275 11.39 24.04 -3.14
CA ALA A 275 11.68 22.73 -3.72
C ALA A 275 12.68 21.89 -2.92
N VAL A 276 12.98 22.24 -1.69
CA VAL A 276 13.93 21.52 -0.84
C VAL A 276 13.33 21.14 0.51
N LEU A 277 13.71 19.97 0.99
CA LEU A 277 13.34 19.46 2.32
C LEU A 277 14.54 18.76 2.92
N ARG A 278 14.71 18.88 4.21
CA ARG A 278 15.68 18.11 4.99
C ARG A 278 15.12 17.79 6.37
N GLY A 279 15.54 16.69 6.92
CA GLY A 279 15.11 16.30 8.26
C GLY A 279 15.69 14.98 8.74
N ARG A 280 15.39 14.71 9.99
CA ARG A 280 15.65 13.43 10.64
C ARG A 280 14.35 13.02 11.31
N LEU A 281 13.85 11.86 11.00
CA LEU A 281 12.69 11.31 11.69
C LEU A 281 13.02 9.99 12.34
N THR A 282 12.38 9.72 13.47
CA THR A 282 12.46 8.41 14.11
C THR A 282 11.24 7.60 13.68
N PRO A 283 11.43 6.51 12.94
CA PRO A 283 10.31 5.62 12.59
C PRO A 283 9.58 5.19 13.86
N THR A 284 8.27 5.44 13.92
CA THR A 284 7.52 5.27 15.17
C THR A 284 6.10 4.81 14.89
N VAL A 285 5.68 3.76 15.59
CA VAL A 285 4.27 3.39 15.71
C VAL A 285 3.76 3.87 17.06
N ARG A 286 2.53 4.40 17.08
CA ARG A 286 1.88 4.92 18.30
C ARG A 286 0.56 4.19 18.53
N GLU A 287 0.07 4.25 19.77
CA GLU A 287 -1.29 3.86 20.11
C GLU A 287 -2.28 4.70 19.30
N ALA A 288 -3.27 4.05 18.70
CA ALA A 288 -4.19 4.72 17.79
C ALA A 288 -5.18 5.66 18.48
N VAL A 289 -5.46 5.41 19.76
CA VAL A 289 -6.43 6.19 20.54
C VAL A 289 -5.68 7.15 21.45
N GLY A 290 -5.87 8.44 21.20
CA GLY A 290 -5.42 9.51 22.08
C GLY A 290 -6.50 9.85 23.10
N ILE A 291 -6.16 9.95 24.38
CA ILE A 291 -7.07 10.38 25.45
C ILE A 291 -6.74 11.83 25.80
N LEU A 292 -7.71 12.69 25.62
CA LEU A 292 -7.60 14.11 25.92
C LEU A 292 -7.68 14.37 27.45
N PRO A 293 -7.22 15.53 27.96
CA PRO A 293 -7.26 15.84 29.39
C PRO A 293 -8.67 15.77 29.99
N ASN A 294 -9.71 16.06 29.22
CA ASN A 294 -11.11 15.93 29.64
C ASN A 294 -11.67 14.51 29.59
N GLY A 295 -10.85 13.52 29.21
CA GLY A 295 -11.24 12.11 29.09
C GLY A 295 -11.84 11.72 27.74
N ALA A 296 -12.02 12.64 26.79
CA ALA A 296 -12.51 12.31 25.47
C ALA A 296 -11.45 11.55 24.65
N ALA A 297 -11.90 10.59 23.83
CA ALA A 297 -11.06 9.82 22.95
C ALA A 297 -11.02 10.42 21.53
N VAL A 298 -9.86 10.39 20.89
CA VAL A 298 -9.65 10.77 19.48
C VAL A 298 -8.88 9.67 18.75
N LEU A 299 -9.18 9.46 17.47
CA LEU A 299 -8.51 8.45 16.66
C LEU A 299 -7.41 9.08 15.81
N GLY A 300 -6.19 8.57 15.93
CA GLY A 300 -5.06 8.94 15.08
C GLY A 300 -5.05 8.16 13.76
N LEU A 301 -4.69 8.84 12.66
CA LEU A 301 -4.53 8.23 11.34
C LEU A 301 -3.17 8.56 10.73
N ALA A 302 -2.68 7.70 9.85
CA ALA A 302 -1.45 7.86 9.07
C ALA A 302 -0.23 8.24 9.95
N ASP A 303 0.51 9.29 9.59
CA ASP A 303 1.73 9.71 10.30
C ASP A 303 1.51 10.08 11.78
N ALA A 304 0.26 10.35 12.19
CA ALA A 304 -0.03 10.54 13.60
C ALA A 304 0.25 9.27 14.42
N VAL A 305 0.08 8.10 13.82
CA VAL A 305 0.20 6.80 14.50
C VAL A 305 1.18 5.82 13.84
N VAL A 306 1.41 5.90 12.52
CA VAL A 306 2.41 5.08 11.80
C VAL A 306 3.30 6.00 10.98
N LEU A 307 4.43 6.38 11.54
CA LEU A 307 5.45 7.21 10.89
C LEU A 307 6.59 6.32 10.41
N ASN A 308 6.68 6.07 9.12
CA ASN A 308 7.76 5.33 8.49
C ASN A 308 8.87 6.26 8.01
N ASP A 309 10.09 5.72 7.92
CA ASP A 309 11.19 6.34 7.19
C ASP A 309 10.87 6.37 5.69
N PRO A 310 11.23 7.44 4.95
CA PRO A 310 10.90 7.56 3.53
C PRO A 310 11.66 6.60 2.60
N LEU A 311 12.62 5.84 3.10
CA LEU A 311 13.48 4.92 2.35
C LEU A 311 12.74 4.02 1.35
N THR A 312 11.53 3.60 1.65
CA THR A 312 10.72 2.73 0.78
C THR A 312 9.55 3.43 0.10
N GLY A 313 9.44 4.74 0.24
CA GLY A 313 8.34 5.53 -0.35
C GLY A 313 6.95 5.21 0.22
N GLN A 314 6.85 4.55 1.40
CA GLN A 314 5.58 4.06 1.92
C GLN A 314 4.70 5.12 2.63
N GLY A 315 5.18 6.33 2.85
CA GLY A 315 4.45 7.38 3.57
C GLY A 315 3.08 7.69 2.96
N SER A 316 3.04 8.04 1.67
CA SER A 316 1.80 8.34 0.94
C SER A 316 0.90 7.12 0.76
N ASN A 317 1.48 5.93 0.54
CA ASN A 317 0.72 4.68 0.45
C ASN A 317 0.03 4.35 1.78
N ASN A 318 0.75 4.51 2.91
CA ASN A 318 0.18 4.37 4.25
C ASN A 318 -0.92 5.40 4.51
N ALA A 319 -0.73 6.66 4.10
CA ALA A 319 -1.72 7.72 4.27
C ALA A 319 -3.02 7.39 3.53
N THR A 320 -2.90 6.97 2.28
CA THR A 320 -4.02 6.55 1.42
C THR A 320 -4.78 5.37 2.01
N LEU A 321 -4.06 4.31 2.39
CA LEU A 321 -4.70 3.11 2.91
C LEU A 321 -5.24 3.31 4.33
N ALA A 322 -4.61 4.12 5.18
CA ALA A 322 -5.18 4.50 6.47
C ALA A 322 -6.52 5.23 6.32
N ALA A 323 -6.61 6.16 5.35
CA ALA A 323 -7.85 6.85 5.02
C ALA A 323 -8.95 5.88 4.55
N HIS A 324 -8.59 4.94 3.67
CA HIS A 324 -9.52 3.92 3.16
C HIS A 324 -10.05 3.01 4.28
N TYR A 325 -9.15 2.41 5.08
CA TYR A 325 -9.56 1.55 6.20
C TYR A 325 -10.44 2.30 7.21
N ALA A 326 -10.12 3.56 7.50
CA ALA A 326 -10.93 4.38 8.40
C ALA A 326 -12.32 4.67 7.81
N ALA A 327 -12.41 5.10 6.56
CA ALA A 327 -13.69 5.38 5.89
C ALA A 327 -14.58 4.13 5.83
N GLU A 328 -14.01 2.97 5.45
CA GLU A 328 -14.72 1.70 5.42
C GLU A 328 -15.18 1.22 6.81
N SER A 329 -14.35 1.39 7.84
CA SER A 329 -14.72 1.05 9.21
C SER A 329 -15.83 1.97 9.74
N ILE A 330 -15.78 3.28 9.42
CA ILE A 330 -16.82 4.24 9.75
C ILE A 330 -18.14 3.88 9.04
N ARG A 331 -18.09 3.58 7.75
CA ARG A 331 -19.25 3.13 6.96
C ARG A 331 -19.90 1.88 7.57
N ARG A 332 -19.11 0.87 7.91
CA ARG A 332 -19.58 -0.39 8.52
C ARG A 332 -20.15 -0.18 9.93
N ARG A 333 -19.65 0.82 10.67
CA ARG A 333 -20.12 1.13 12.02
C ARG A 333 -21.58 1.63 12.04
N GLY A 334 -22.02 2.32 10.99
CA GLY A 334 -23.38 2.84 10.87
C GLY A 334 -23.74 3.74 12.04
N ASP A 335 -24.89 3.47 12.68
CA ASP A 335 -25.40 4.28 13.81
C ASP A 335 -24.78 3.90 15.17
N GLN A 336 -23.91 2.91 15.25
CA GLN A 336 -23.25 2.50 16.49
C GLN A 336 -22.27 3.59 16.98
N PRO A 337 -22.06 3.77 18.30
CA PRO A 337 -21.09 4.73 18.83
C PRO A 337 -19.67 4.48 18.33
N PHE A 338 -18.93 5.54 18.08
CA PHE A 338 -17.48 5.47 17.80
C PHE A 338 -16.68 5.44 19.11
N ASP A 339 -16.80 4.34 19.86
CA ASP A 339 -16.13 4.15 21.14
C ASP A 339 -14.65 3.75 20.99
N GLU A 340 -13.90 3.78 22.09
CA GLU A 340 -12.47 3.45 22.09
C GLU A 340 -12.18 2.02 21.59
N ALA A 341 -13.04 1.07 21.87
CA ALA A 341 -12.85 -0.32 21.44
C ALA A 341 -12.93 -0.40 19.93
N TRP A 342 -13.90 0.27 19.31
CA TRP A 342 -14.01 0.37 17.86
C TRP A 342 -12.83 1.14 17.24
N MET A 343 -12.38 2.24 17.87
CA MET A 343 -11.21 3.01 17.39
C MET A 343 -9.95 2.12 17.35
N ARG A 344 -9.74 1.30 18.39
CA ARG A 344 -8.63 0.35 18.43
C ARG A 344 -8.75 -0.71 17.34
N GLU A 345 -9.93 -1.30 17.18
CA GLU A 345 -10.19 -2.30 16.13
C GLU A 345 -9.98 -1.74 14.73
N THR A 346 -10.44 -0.50 14.46
CA THR A 346 -10.22 0.20 13.18
C THR A 346 -8.74 0.32 12.84
N PHE A 347 -7.92 0.70 13.82
CA PHE A 347 -6.46 0.74 13.63
C PHE A 347 -5.86 -0.66 13.47
N ASP A 348 -6.30 -1.64 14.25
CA ASP A 348 -5.78 -3.00 14.17
C ASP A 348 -6.12 -3.67 12.84
N GLU A 349 -7.27 -3.36 12.24
CA GLU A 349 -7.59 -3.77 10.85
C GLU A 349 -6.58 -3.19 9.85
N PHE A 350 -6.30 -1.88 9.93
CA PHE A 350 -5.28 -1.23 9.11
C PHE A 350 -3.88 -1.80 9.36
N TRP A 351 -3.52 -2.01 10.64
CA TRP A 351 -2.24 -2.59 11.00
C TRP A 351 -2.06 -3.99 10.42
N ARG A 352 -3.01 -4.90 10.65
CA ARG A 352 -2.97 -6.29 10.14
C ARG A 352 -3.03 -6.35 8.62
N GLY A 353 -3.88 -5.53 8.01
CA GLY A 353 -4.10 -5.55 6.56
C GLY A 353 -2.97 -4.93 5.74
N TRP A 354 -2.27 -3.94 6.33
CA TRP A 354 -1.27 -3.18 5.57
C TRP A 354 -0.07 -2.71 6.40
N ALA A 355 -0.28 -1.91 7.45
CA ALA A 355 0.79 -1.10 8.02
C ALA A 355 1.95 -1.93 8.62
N GLN A 356 1.71 -3.12 9.16
CA GLN A 356 2.76 -4.01 9.65
C GLN A 356 3.73 -4.43 8.55
N TRP A 357 3.23 -4.62 7.34
CA TRP A 357 4.02 -5.07 6.18
C TRP A 357 4.86 -3.93 5.61
N SER A 358 4.27 -2.76 5.40
CA SER A 358 4.99 -1.56 4.95
C SER A 358 6.04 -1.10 5.96
N THR A 359 5.72 -1.16 7.27
CA THR A 359 6.67 -0.87 8.36
C THR A 359 7.76 -1.94 8.44
N GLY A 360 7.40 -3.21 8.29
CA GLY A 360 8.35 -4.34 8.24
C GLY A 360 9.32 -4.21 7.06
N TRP A 361 8.80 -3.88 5.88
CA TRP A 361 9.58 -3.65 4.67
C TRP A 361 10.60 -2.53 4.87
N THR A 362 10.15 -1.34 5.28
CA THR A 362 11.01 -0.20 5.58
C THR A 362 12.05 -0.54 6.67
N THR A 363 11.63 -1.17 7.76
CA THR A 363 12.53 -1.56 8.86
C THR A 363 13.63 -2.52 8.41
N SER A 364 13.31 -3.44 7.51
CA SER A 364 14.28 -4.43 7.01
C SER A 364 15.41 -3.80 6.19
N LEU A 365 15.09 -2.74 5.43
CA LEU A 365 16.06 -2.02 4.59
C LEU A 365 16.85 -0.96 5.38
N LEU A 366 16.31 -0.45 6.50
CA LEU A 366 17.05 0.45 7.41
C LEU A 366 18.14 -0.26 8.21
N ARG A 367 18.06 -1.58 8.34
CA ARG A 367 19.07 -2.42 8.98
C ARG A 367 20.09 -2.90 7.94
N PRO A 368 21.32 -3.26 8.37
CA PRO A 368 22.24 -3.97 7.48
C PRO A 368 21.57 -5.22 6.88
N LEU A 369 21.62 -5.35 5.57
CA LEU A 369 21.06 -6.51 4.89
C LEU A 369 21.78 -7.79 5.33
N ARG A 370 21.00 -8.85 5.57
CA ARG A 370 21.52 -10.19 5.88
C ARG A 370 22.07 -10.85 4.62
N GLY A 371 22.97 -11.83 4.78
CA GLY A 371 23.63 -12.51 3.66
C GLY A 371 22.64 -12.99 2.59
N PHE A 372 21.61 -13.73 2.99
CA PHE A 372 20.62 -14.25 2.05
C PHE A 372 19.79 -13.16 1.34
N GLN A 373 19.61 -11.97 1.96
CA GLN A 373 18.96 -10.83 1.29
C GLN A 373 19.86 -10.24 0.19
N LEU A 374 21.18 -10.19 0.45
CA LEU A 374 22.15 -9.81 -0.58
C LEU A 374 22.21 -10.84 -1.70
N ASP A 375 22.11 -12.14 -1.37
CA ASP A 375 22.05 -13.22 -2.36
C ASP A 375 20.81 -13.11 -3.25
N LEU A 376 19.63 -12.76 -2.68
CA LEU A 376 18.41 -12.48 -3.44
C LEU A 376 18.60 -11.28 -4.40
N LEU A 377 19.17 -10.17 -3.90
CA LEU A 377 19.44 -9.00 -4.74
C LEU A 377 20.47 -9.29 -5.86
N ALA A 378 21.48 -10.08 -5.55
CA ALA A 378 22.49 -10.49 -6.54
C ALA A 378 21.89 -11.44 -7.59
N ALA A 379 21.12 -12.44 -7.17
CA ALA A 379 20.46 -13.39 -8.07
C ALA A 379 19.44 -12.70 -8.99
N ALA A 380 18.83 -11.60 -8.57
CA ALA A 380 17.92 -10.81 -9.40
C ALA A 380 18.56 -10.24 -10.68
N GLN A 381 19.92 -10.17 -10.76
CA GLN A 381 20.63 -9.80 -11.98
C GLN A 381 20.51 -10.88 -13.08
N GLU A 382 20.46 -12.14 -12.67
CA GLU A 382 20.37 -13.30 -13.56
C GLU A 382 18.92 -13.79 -13.72
N HIS A 383 18.01 -13.41 -12.79
CA HIS A 383 16.63 -13.87 -12.72
C HIS A 383 15.63 -12.71 -12.80
N PRO A 384 15.19 -12.31 -14.01
CA PRO A 384 14.23 -11.20 -14.20
C PRO A 384 12.93 -11.34 -13.41
N VAL A 385 12.44 -12.57 -13.21
CA VAL A 385 11.25 -12.84 -12.40
C VAL A 385 11.46 -12.50 -10.92
N LEU A 386 12.64 -12.71 -10.39
CA LEU A 386 13.00 -12.33 -9.03
C LEU A 386 13.16 -10.82 -8.91
N ALA A 387 13.82 -10.17 -9.88
CA ALA A 387 13.91 -8.72 -9.95
C ALA A 387 12.53 -8.07 -9.97
N SER A 388 11.60 -8.60 -10.79
CA SER A 388 10.21 -8.13 -10.85
C SER A 388 9.47 -8.35 -9.52
N SER A 389 9.67 -9.50 -8.86
CA SER A 389 9.05 -9.78 -7.55
C SER A 389 9.52 -8.80 -6.47
N ILE A 390 10.81 -8.44 -6.46
CA ILE A 390 11.37 -7.44 -5.53
C ILE A 390 10.82 -6.06 -5.85
N ALA A 391 10.82 -5.65 -7.12
CA ALA A 391 10.34 -4.33 -7.55
C ALA A 391 8.85 -4.12 -7.21
N ASN A 392 8.00 -5.11 -7.49
CA ASN A 392 6.56 -5.03 -7.18
C ASN A 392 6.25 -5.22 -5.68
N GLY A 393 7.21 -5.67 -4.88
CA GLY A 393 7.14 -5.64 -3.42
C GLY A 393 7.08 -4.23 -2.82
N PHE A 394 7.44 -3.19 -3.58
CA PHE A 394 7.23 -1.80 -3.17
C PHE A 394 5.76 -1.37 -3.30
N ASP A 395 5.02 -1.91 -4.29
CA ASP A 395 3.57 -1.72 -4.39
C ASP A 395 2.82 -2.51 -3.32
N ASP A 396 3.15 -3.80 -3.17
CA ASP A 396 2.56 -4.63 -2.12
C ASP A 396 3.64 -5.37 -1.30
N PRO A 397 4.11 -4.80 -0.18
CA PRO A 397 5.11 -5.44 0.67
C PRO A 397 4.74 -6.84 1.17
N ARG A 398 3.45 -7.20 1.20
CA ARG A 398 2.98 -8.52 1.63
C ARG A 398 3.46 -9.64 0.71
N THR A 399 3.74 -9.32 -0.55
CA THR A 399 4.20 -10.28 -1.57
C THR A 399 5.66 -10.70 -1.40
N VAL A 400 6.47 -9.89 -0.71
CA VAL A 400 7.88 -10.19 -0.44
C VAL A 400 8.10 -10.93 0.87
N PHE A 401 7.14 -10.90 1.79
CA PHE A 401 7.15 -11.75 2.97
C PHE A 401 6.44 -13.08 2.65
N PRO A 402 6.88 -14.23 3.19
CA PRO A 402 7.94 -14.46 4.18
C PRO A 402 9.38 -14.53 3.63
N TRP A 403 9.58 -14.73 2.31
CA TRP A 403 10.89 -15.06 1.74
C TRP A 403 11.96 -13.95 1.91
N TRP A 404 11.55 -12.70 2.17
CA TRP A 404 12.49 -11.62 2.51
C TRP A 404 12.96 -11.67 3.98
N GLN A 405 12.24 -12.35 4.86
CA GLN A 405 12.52 -12.39 6.29
C GLN A 405 13.10 -13.72 6.76
N ASP A 406 12.89 -14.79 6.03
CA ASP A 406 13.28 -16.15 6.37
C ASP A 406 14.25 -16.72 5.32
N GLU A 407 15.35 -17.33 5.78
CA GLU A 407 16.41 -17.83 4.90
C GLU A 407 15.99 -19.08 4.12
N ASP A 408 15.17 -19.95 4.71
CA ASP A 408 14.70 -21.16 4.04
C ASP A 408 13.68 -20.82 2.95
N GLU A 409 12.79 -19.87 3.22
CA GLU A 409 11.85 -19.34 2.23
C GLU A 409 12.60 -18.57 1.11
N ALA A 410 13.66 -17.82 1.45
CA ALA A 410 14.53 -17.17 0.47
C ALA A 410 15.18 -18.18 -0.48
N ARG A 411 15.67 -19.30 0.06
CA ARG A 411 16.23 -20.39 -0.75
C ARG A 411 15.18 -20.98 -1.70
N GLY A 412 13.98 -21.23 -1.20
CA GLY A 412 12.84 -21.67 -2.02
C GLY A 412 12.49 -20.67 -3.14
N MET A 413 12.59 -19.36 -2.87
CA MET A 413 12.37 -18.33 -3.88
C MET A 413 13.46 -18.33 -4.97
N LEU A 414 14.74 -18.52 -4.60
CA LEU A 414 15.85 -18.66 -5.55
C LEU A 414 15.68 -19.89 -6.44
N GLU A 415 15.35 -21.03 -5.85
CA GLU A 415 15.10 -22.27 -6.60
C GLU A 415 13.91 -22.12 -7.55
N TRP A 416 12.84 -21.45 -7.11
CA TRP A 416 11.69 -21.15 -7.95
C TRP A 416 12.07 -20.23 -9.12
N ALA A 417 12.82 -19.16 -8.89
CA ALA A 417 13.24 -18.24 -9.94
C ALA A 417 14.08 -18.96 -11.00
N ALA A 418 15.07 -19.74 -10.58
CA ALA A 418 15.91 -20.55 -11.48
C ALA A 418 15.10 -21.62 -12.25
N HIS A 419 14.00 -22.12 -11.69
CA HIS A 419 13.13 -23.09 -12.38
C HIS A 419 12.26 -22.41 -13.45
N GLN A 420 11.78 -21.19 -13.19
CA GLN A 420 10.93 -20.46 -14.14
C GLN A 420 11.63 -20.18 -15.47
N GLU A 421 12.90 -19.85 -15.44
CA GLU A 421 13.69 -19.58 -16.66
C GLU A 421 13.92 -20.80 -17.54
N ARG A 422 13.99 -21.98 -16.92
CA ARG A 422 14.18 -23.24 -17.68
C ARG A 422 12.98 -23.62 -18.55
N ASN A 423 11.81 -23.07 -18.28
CA ASN A 423 10.57 -23.42 -18.99
C ASN A 423 10.29 -22.57 -20.25
N GLY A 424 11.14 -21.57 -20.57
CA GLY A 424 11.04 -20.78 -21.81
C GLY A 424 9.81 -19.88 -21.94
N PHE A 425 9.02 -19.70 -20.84
CA PHE A 425 7.89 -18.78 -20.78
C PHE A 425 8.30 -17.50 -20.06
N ASP A 426 7.91 -16.36 -20.59
CA ASP A 426 7.81 -15.15 -19.78
C ASP A 426 6.63 -15.34 -18.80
N VAL A 427 6.96 -15.56 -17.53
CA VAL A 427 5.95 -15.84 -16.48
C VAL A 427 4.99 -14.68 -16.30
N ARG A 428 5.46 -13.45 -16.54
CA ARG A 428 4.64 -12.25 -16.43
C ARG A 428 3.63 -12.17 -17.57
N ASP A 429 4.10 -12.37 -18.79
CA ASP A 429 3.22 -12.44 -19.98
C ASP A 429 2.21 -13.57 -19.84
N PHE A 430 2.66 -14.73 -19.38
CA PHE A 430 1.77 -15.87 -19.13
C PHE A 430 0.73 -15.57 -18.04
N ARG A 431 1.12 -14.94 -16.92
CA ARG A 431 0.18 -14.48 -15.87
C ARG A 431 -0.79 -13.43 -16.41
N SER A 432 -0.30 -12.48 -17.21
CA SER A 432 -1.13 -11.46 -17.85
C SER A 432 -2.17 -12.11 -18.77
N ALA A 433 -1.74 -13.08 -19.58
CA ALA A 433 -2.64 -13.84 -20.44
C ALA A 433 -3.71 -14.63 -19.65
N LEU A 434 -3.32 -15.31 -18.58
CA LEU A 434 -4.26 -15.99 -17.67
C LEU A 434 -5.21 -14.99 -17.00
N GLY A 435 -4.73 -13.79 -16.66
CA GLY A 435 -5.52 -12.71 -16.06
C GLY A 435 -6.62 -12.16 -16.96
N GLN A 436 -6.57 -12.38 -18.29
CA GLN A 436 -7.65 -12.02 -19.22
C GLN A 436 -8.92 -12.86 -19.01
N PHE A 437 -8.81 -14.01 -18.34
CA PHE A 437 -9.96 -14.80 -17.97
C PHE A 437 -10.57 -14.27 -16.67
N ALA A 438 -11.67 -13.51 -16.79
CA ALA A 438 -12.39 -12.98 -15.64
C ALA A 438 -12.98 -14.13 -14.81
N THR A 439 -12.67 -14.17 -13.52
CA THR A 439 -13.13 -15.20 -12.58
C THR A 439 -13.90 -14.58 -11.43
N GLY A 440 -14.80 -15.36 -10.81
CA GLY A 440 -15.29 -15.04 -9.48
C GLY A 440 -14.17 -15.18 -8.45
N VAL A 441 -14.32 -14.53 -7.32
CA VAL A 441 -13.43 -14.66 -6.15
C VAL A 441 -14.10 -15.51 -5.09
N THR A 442 -13.38 -16.51 -4.58
CA THR A 442 -13.87 -17.37 -3.49
C THR A 442 -12.93 -17.36 -2.32
N VAL A 443 -13.46 -17.61 -1.13
CA VAL A 443 -12.68 -18.06 0.03
C VAL A 443 -13.03 -19.52 0.29
N VAL A 444 -12.03 -20.38 0.18
CA VAL A 444 -12.17 -21.80 0.51
C VAL A 444 -11.81 -22.00 1.97
N THR A 445 -12.67 -22.65 2.72
CA THR A 445 -12.54 -22.82 4.18
C THR A 445 -12.58 -24.29 4.59
N THR A 446 -11.87 -24.61 5.65
CA THR A 446 -11.90 -25.94 6.29
C THR A 446 -11.62 -25.82 7.80
N ARG A 447 -11.57 -26.96 8.48
CA ARG A 447 -11.04 -27.08 9.86
C ARG A 447 -9.77 -27.91 9.87
N SER A 448 -8.78 -27.42 10.61
CA SER A 448 -7.58 -28.19 10.93
C SER A 448 -7.88 -29.31 11.92
N ALA A 449 -6.92 -30.21 12.14
CA ALA A 449 -7.04 -31.35 13.05
C ALA A 449 -7.25 -30.93 14.52
N ASP A 450 -6.77 -29.74 14.93
CA ASP A 450 -6.99 -29.17 16.27
C ASP A 450 -8.32 -28.42 16.41
N GLY A 451 -9.12 -28.37 15.33
CA GLY A 451 -10.41 -27.69 15.30
C GLY A 451 -10.34 -26.21 14.96
N SER A 452 -9.16 -25.64 14.67
CA SER A 452 -9.01 -24.24 14.24
C SER A 452 -9.66 -24.01 12.87
N ARG A 453 -10.13 -22.78 12.62
CA ARG A 453 -10.67 -22.38 11.33
C ARG A 453 -9.51 -22.05 10.37
N VAL A 454 -9.56 -22.64 9.19
CA VAL A 454 -8.56 -22.44 8.14
C VAL A 454 -9.24 -21.92 6.88
N GLY A 455 -8.61 -20.98 6.17
CA GLY A 455 -9.16 -20.42 4.94
C GLY A 455 -8.12 -19.78 4.05
N MET A 456 -8.41 -19.76 2.75
CA MET A 456 -7.59 -19.09 1.75
C MET A 456 -8.43 -18.58 0.57
N THR A 457 -8.01 -17.47 0.00
CA THR A 457 -8.62 -16.94 -1.23
C THR A 457 -8.18 -17.76 -2.43
N ALA A 458 -9.13 -18.07 -3.28
CA ALA A 458 -8.90 -18.76 -4.54
C ALA A 458 -9.83 -18.23 -5.64
N ASN A 459 -9.31 -18.12 -6.85
CA ASN A 459 -10.07 -17.82 -8.07
C ASN A 459 -10.11 -19.01 -9.05
N SER A 460 -9.58 -20.16 -8.67
CA SER A 460 -9.52 -21.37 -9.47
C SER A 460 -10.77 -22.25 -9.37
N PHE A 461 -11.82 -21.78 -8.67
CA PHE A 461 -13.08 -22.52 -8.55
C PHE A 461 -13.80 -22.67 -9.88
N THR A 462 -14.25 -23.91 -10.18
CA THR A 462 -15.16 -24.17 -11.30
C THR A 462 -16.04 -25.40 -11.04
N SER A 463 -17.19 -25.49 -11.75
CA SER A 463 -18.05 -26.66 -11.76
C SER A 463 -17.42 -27.78 -12.61
N VAL A 464 -17.61 -29.04 -12.20
CA VAL A 464 -17.10 -30.24 -12.90
C VAL A 464 -18.23 -31.10 -13.43
N SER A 465 -19.26 -31.41 -12.59
CA SER A 465 -20.35 -32.31 -12.93
C SER A 465 -21.65 -31.91 -12.23
N MET A 466 -22.76 -32.22 -12.83
CA MET A 466 -24.09 -32.06 -12.22
C MET A 466 -24.61 -33.37 -11.61
N ASP A 467 -24.14 -34.51 -12.08
CA ASP A 467 -24.52 -35.83 -11.58
C ASP A 467 -23.30 -36.78 -11.60
N PRO A 468 -22.70 -37.11 -10.46
CA PRO A 468 -22.92 -36.45 -9.17
C PRO A 468 -22.48 -34.97 -9.20
N PRO A 469 -22.98 -34.11 -8.30
CA PRO A 469 -22.61 -32.71 -8.28
C PRO A 469 -21.16 -32.54 -7.78
N LEU A 470 -20.25 -32.17 -8.69
CA LEU A 470 -18.83 -32.01 -8.43
C LEU A 470 -18.34 -30.60 -8.76
N VAL A 471 -17.45 -30.11 -7.93
CA VAL A 471 -16.71 -28.85 -8.14
C VAL A 471 -15.22 -29.09 -7.98
N LEU A 472 -14.38 -28.20 -8.55
CA LEU A 472 -12.94 -28.22 -8.32
C LEU A 472 -12.42 -26.85 -7.91
N TRP A 473 -11.25 -26.86 -7.27
CA TRP A 473 -10.40 -25.70 -7.01
C TRP A 473 -8.94 -26.16 -6.89
N CYS A 474 -7.98 -25.21 -7.02
CA CYS A 474 -6.56 -25.54 -7.09
C CYS A 474 -5.75 -24.69 -6.11
N PRO A 475 -5.39 -25.20 -4.90
CA PRO A 475 -4.45 -24.54 -4.01
C PRO A 475 -3.01 -24.74 -4.49
N SER A 476 -2.17 -23.72 -4.27
CA SER A 476 -0.73 -23.84 -4.47
C SER A 476 -0.11 -24.81 -3.46
N LYS A 477 0.86 -25.63 -3.89
CA LYS A 477 1.66 -26.50 -3.02
C LYS A 477 2.47 -25.72 -1.96
N ARG A 478 2.67 -24.42 -2.17
CA ARG A 478 3.36 -23.50 -1.25
C ARG A 478 2.41 -22.84 -0.25
N ALA A 479 1.10 -23.04 -0.36
CA ALA A 479 0.15 -22.43 0.57
C ALA A 479 0.36 -22.99 1.99
N PRO A 480 0.61 -22.13 3.01
CA PRO A 480 0.85 -22.59 4.38
C PRO A 480 -0.29 -23.45 4.94
N SER A 481 -1.51 -23.21 4.47
CA SER A 481 -2.72 -23.93 4.88
C SER A 481 -2.97 -25.22 4.09
N LEU A 482 -2.14 -25.62 3.14
CA LEU A 482 -2.38 -26.81 2.32
C LEU A 482 -2.47 -28.08 3.19
N GLY A 483 -1.58 -28.24 4.17
CA GLY A 483 -1.57 -29.40 5.06
C GLY A 483 -2.88 -29.58 5.84
N ASP A 484 -3.54 -28.49 6.22
CA ASP A 484 -4.84 -28.54 6.88
C ASP A 484 -5.95 -29.04 5.95
N PHE A 485 -5.93 -28.59 4.68
CA PHE A 485 -6.85 -29.09 3.65
C PHE A 485 -6.56 -30.55 3.29
N GLU A 486 -5.31 -30.98 3.34
CA GLU A 486 -4.93 -32.39 3.14
C GLU A 486 -5.42 -33.29 4.27
N ALA A 487 -5.35 -32.82 5.51
CA ALA A 487 -5.81 -33.54 6.69
C ALA A 487 -7.34 -33.57 6.81
N SER A 488 -8.04 -32.59 6.20
CA SER A 488 -9.49 -32.49 6.26
C SER A 488 -10.19 -33.33 5.18
N THR A 489 -11.35 -33.86 5.53
CA THR A 489 -12.24 -34.54 4.58
C THR A 489 -13.25 -33.63 3.90
N HIS A 490 -13.49 -32.43 4.44
CA HIS A 490 -14.49 -31.48 3.97
C HIS A 490 -13.92 -30.08 3.83
N PHE A 491 -14.47 -29.34 2.88
CA PHE A 491 -14.19 -27.92 2.70
C PHE A 491 -15.46 -27.17 2.23
N ALA A 492 -15.50 -25.87 2.43
CA ALA A 492 -16.55 -25.04 1.86
C ALA A 492 -15.97 -24.03 0.88
N ILE A 493 -16.65 -23.79 -0.23
CA ILE A 493 -16.38 -22.70 -1.18
C ILE A 493 -17.37 -21.58 -0.87
N ASN A 494 -16.87 -20.41 -0.49
CA ASN A 494 -17.67 -19.22 -0.26
C ASN A 494 -17.42 -18.22 -1.40
N ILE A 495 -18.39 -18.03 -2.29
CA ILE A 495 -18.30 -17.03 -3.39
C ILE A 495 -18.55 -15.67 -2.79
N LEU A 496 -17.57 -14.77 -2.88
CA LEU A 496 -17.63 -13.46 -2.26
C LEU A 496 -18.55 -12.50 -3.02
N ALA A 497 -19.27 -11.66 -2.27
CA ALA A 497 -20.00 -10.52 -2.80
C ALA A 497 -19.05 -9.38 -3.18
N SER A 498 -19.49 -8.48 -4.06
CA SER A 498 -18.69 -7.36 -4.58
C SER A 498 -18.14 -6.43 -3.47
N ASP A 499 -18.85 -6.30 -2.35
CA ASP A 499 -18.44 -5.54 -1.17
C ASP A 499 -17.50 -6.31 -0.21
N GLN A 500 -17.17 -7.57 -0.51
CA GLN A 500 -16.30 -8.42 0.32
C GLN A 500 -14.83 -8.47 -0.17
N HIS A 501 -14.39 -7.49 -0.97
CA HIS A 501 -13.01 -7.43 -1.48
C HIS A 501 -11.96 -7.37 -0.35
N VAL A 502 -12.30 -6.76 0.81
CA VAL A 502 -11.43 -6.74 1.99
C VAL A 502 -11.22 -8.16 2.54
N LEU A 503 -12.28 -8.98 2.60
CA LEU A 503 -12.16 -10.39 3.00
C LEU A 503 -11.29 -11.18 2.04
N SER A 504 -11.44 -10.95 0.73
CA SER A 504 -10.57 -11.58 -0.26
C SER A 504 -9.09 -11.33 0.04
N ARG A 505 -8.72 -10.07 0.30
CA ARG A 505 -7.34 -9.71 0.65
C ARG A 505 -6.90 -10.34 1.98
N GLN A 506 -7.76 -10.34 2.99
CA GLN A 506 -7.46 -10.93 4.30
C GLN A 506 -7.11 -12.42 4.20
N PHE A 507 -7.88 -13.19 3.44
CA PHE A 507 -7.64 -14.62 3.24
C PHE A 507 -6.53 -14.94 2.25
N ALA A 508 -6.17 -14.01 1.36
CA ALA A 508 -5.02 -14.13 0.47
C ALA A 508 -3.68 -13.89 1.17
N THR A 509 -3.68 -13.17 2.30
CA THR A 509 -2.47 -12.75 3.00
C THR A 509 -2.13 -13.73 4.13
N PRO A 510 -0.86 -14.10 4.35
CA PRO A 510 -0.45 -14.85 5.53
C PRO A 510 -0.79 -14.07 6.82
N ALA A 511 -1.44 -14.71 7.77
CA ALA A 511 -1.77 -14.14 9.08
C ALA A 511 -1.93 -15.26 10.10
N GLU A 512 -1.66 -14.97 11.38
CA GLU A 512 -1.83 -15.91 12.50
C GLU A 512 -3.30 -16.28 12.68
N ASP A 513 -4.23 -15.33 12.55
CA ASP A 513 -5.68 -15.59 12.52
C ASP A 513 -6.33 -14.84 11.34
N LYS A 514 -6.57 -15.55 10.26
CA LYS A 514 -7.28 -15.02 9.09
C LYS A 514 -8.79 -14.80 9.32
N PHE A 515 -9.36 -15.35 10.39
CA PHE A 515 -10.77 -15.21 10.73
C PHE A 515 -11.05 -14.09 11.72
N ALA A 516 -10.04 -13.32 12.14
CA ALA A 516 -10.25 -12.18 13.03
C ALA A 516 -11.29 -11.21 12.43
N GLY A 517 -12.35 -10.91 13.17
CA GLY A 517 -13.45 -10.05 12.73
C GLY A 517 -14.39 -10.66 11.67
N VAL A 518 -14.17 -11.91 11.23
CA VAL A 518 -15.01 -12.56 10.22
C VAL A 518 -16.14 -13.32 10.87
N ARG A 519 -17.38 -12.98 10.50
CA ARG A 519 -18.57 -13.72 10.94
C ARG A 519 -18.76 -14.95 10.08
N CYS A 520 -18.91 -16.11 10.75
CA CYS A 520 -19.10 -17.40 10.11
C CYS A 520 -20.19 -18.20 10.80
N ALA A 521 -20.98 -18.90 10.00
CA ALA A 521 -21.80 -20.02 10.48
C ALA A 521 -20.99 -21.33 10.40
N GLU A 522 -21.46 -22.37 11.08
CA GLU A 522 -20.91 -23.72 10.94
C GLU A 522 -21.70 -24.49 9.89
N GLY A 523 -20.99 -25.13 8.98
CA GLY A 523 -21.54 -26.00 7.96
C GLY A 523 -21.32 -27.49 8.25
N VAL A 524 -21.51 -28.35 7.24
CA VAL A 524 -21.26 -29.78 7.29
C VAL A 524 -19.85 -30.08 7.82
N SER A 525 -19.72 -30.99 8.75
CA SER A 525 -18.44 -31.31 9.40
C SER A 525 -17.75 -30.11 10.07
N GLY A 526 -18.51 -29.07 10.42
CA GLY A 526 -18.01 -27.88 11.11
C GLY A 526 -17.20 -26.92 10.24
N VAL A 527 -17.23 -27.04 8.89
CA VAL A 527 -16.51 -26.09 8.00
C VAL A 527 -17.07 -24.67 8.17
N PRO A 528 -16.21 -23.63 8.22
CA PRO A 528 -16.68 -22.27 8.34
C PRO A 528 -17.40 -21.80 7.07
N LEU A 529 -18.60 -21.21 7.21
CA LEU A 529 -19.35 -20.57 6.13
C LEU A 529 -19.34 -19.06 6.35
N ILE A 530 -18.75 -18.31 5.43
CA ILE A 530 -18.61 -16.85 5.55
C ILE A 530 -19.98 -16.19 5.35
N GLU A 531 -20.38 -15.35 6.31
CA GLU A 531 -21.61 -14.56 6.19
C GLU A 531 -21.50 -13.54 5.07
N GLY A 532 -22.62 -13.32 4.37
CA GLY A 532 -22.68 -12.35 3.25
C GLY A 532 -22.20 -12.90 1.92
N ALA A 533 -21.61 -14.09 1.83
CA ALA A 533 -21.28 -14.73 0.57
C ALA A 533 -22.53 -14.89 -0.33
N VAL A 534 -22.39 -14.63 -1.65
CA VAL A 534 -23.52 -14.74 -2.61
C VAL A 534 -23.96 -16.19 -2.82
N ALA A 535 -23.03 -17.13 -2.69
CA ALA A 535 -23.32 -18.55 -2.67
C ALA A 535 -22.26 -19.30 -1.86
N THR A 536 -22.64 -20.44 -1.26
CA THR A 536 -21.73 -21.35 -0.58
C THR A 536 -21.95 -22.78 -1.06
N PHE A 537 -20.87 -23.55 -1.21
CA PHE A 537 -20.90 -24.98 -1.50
C PHE A 537 -20.13 -25.73 -0.41
N GLN A 538 -20.75 -26.67 0.24
CA GLN A 538 -20.15 -27.51 1.28
C GLN A 538 -19.84 -28.86 0.64
N CYS A 539 -18.56 -29.21 0.64
CA CYS A 539 -18.05 -30.28 -0.18
C CYS A 539 -17.29 -31.32 0.63
N ARG A 540 -17.50 -32.59 0.31
CA ARG A 540 -16.62 -33.68 0.72
C ARG A 540 -15.55 -33.89 -0.36
N THR A 541 -14.28 -33.92 -0.01
CA THR A 541 -13.17 -34.21 -0.93
C THR A 541 -13.32 -35.64 -1.48
N VAL A 542 -13.37 -35.78 -2.80
CA VAL A 542 -13.48 -37.09 -3.47
C VAL A 542 -12.21 -37.48 -4.24
N ALA A 543 -11.43 -36.49 -4.70
CA ALA A 543 -10.14 -36.74 -5.37
C ALA A 543 -9.18 -35.57 -5.19
N ARG A 544 -7.88 -35.89 -5.26
CA ARG A 544 -6.79 -34.92 -5.30
C ARG A 544 -5.80 -35.38 -6.36
N HIS A 545 -5.34 -34.44 -7.19
CA HIS A 545 -4.38 -34.72 -8.25
C HIS A 545 -3.27 -33.68 -8.25
N ASP A 546 -2.03 -34.14 -8.22
CA ASP A 546 -0.87 -33.28 -8.39
C ASP A 546 -0.83 -32.68 -9.80
N ALA A 547 -0.73 -31.36 -9.88
CA ALA A 547 -0.74 -30.61 -11.14
C ALA A 547 0.30 -29.47 -11.08
N GLY A 548 1.56 -29.81 -11.39
CA GLY A 548 2.66 -28.83 -11.35
C GLY A 548 2.91 -28.31 -9.93
N ASP A 549 2.85 -26.99 -9.76
CA ASP A 549 2.99 -26.27 -8.49
C ASP A 549 1.66 -26.15 -7.69
N HIS A 550 0.58 -26.76 -8.18
CA HIS A 550 -0.73 -26.82 -7.55
C HIS A 550 -1.21 -28.26 -7.31
N VAL A 551 -2.24 -28.38 -6.48
CA VAL A 551 -3.02 -29.63 -6.32
C VAL A 551 -4.44 -29.35 -6.76
N VAL A 552 -4.99 -30.18 -7.66
CA VAL A 552 -6.41 -30.10 -8.04
C VAL A 552 -7.24 -30.87 -7.01
N TYR A 553 -8.11 -30.18 -6.30
CA TYR A 553 -9.10 -30.77 -5.41
C TYR A 553 -10.43 -30.93 -6.12
N ILE A 554 -11.01 -32.11 -6.07
CA ILE A 554 -12.37 -32.36 -6.55
C ILE A 554 -13.24 -32.64 -5.31
N GLY A 555 -14.30 -31.85 -5.15
CA GLY A 555 -15.26 -31.97 -4.08
C GLY A 555 -16.63 -32.35 -4.57
N GLN A 556 -17.27 -33.33 -3.93
CA GLN A 556 -18.68 -33.62 -4.10
C GLN A 556 -19.48 -32.67 -3.23
N VAL A 557 -20.38 -31.92 -3.84
CA VAL A 557 -21.27 -30.99 -3.14
C VAL A 557 -22.32 -31.80 -2.36
N GLU A 558 -22.35 -31.61 -1.05
CA GLU A 558 -23.33 -32.23 -0.16
C GLU A 558 -24.45 -31.25 0.20
N GLU A 559 -24.10 -29.96 0.39
CA GLU A 559 -25.06 -28.88 0.62
C GLU A 559 -24.61 -27.61 -0.09
N TYR A 560 -25.56 -26.75 -0.45
CA TYR A 560 -25.25 -25.44 -0.99
C TYR A 560 -26.30 -24.40 -0.60
N THR A 561 -25.90 -23.14 -0.62
CA THR A 561 -26.83 -22.01 -0.52
C THR A 561 -26.61 -21.07 -1.70
N ASN A 562 -27.70 -20.46 -2.16
CA ASN A 562 -27.65 -19.40 -3.17
C ASN A 562 -28.47 -18.22 -2.65
N ARG A 563 -27.78 -17.17 -2.21
CA ARG A 563 -28.42 -15.94 -1.71
C ARG A 563 -28.66 -14.93 -2.84
N GLY A 564 -27.99 -15.12 -3.97
CA GLY A 564 -27.92 -14.12 -5.03
C GLY A 564 -27.12 -12.88 -4.62
N GLY A 565 -27.10 -11.88 -5.46
CA GLY A 565 -26.34 -10.65 -5.28
C GLY A 565 -25.26 -10.50 -6.36
N GLU A 566 -24.49 -9.43 -6.29
CA GLU A 566 -23.39 -9.16 -7.22
C GLU A 566 -22.12 -9.84 -6.71
N PRO A 567 -21.50 -10.73 -7.50
CA PRO A 567 -20.26 -11.39 -7.09
C PRO A 567 -19.05 -10.45 -7.25
N LEU A 568 -18.04 -10.65 -6.41
CA LEU A 568 -16.71 -10.06 -6.60
C LEU A 568 -16.03 -10.76 -7.79
N VAL A 569 -15.56 -9.98 -8.76
CA VAL A 569 -14.85 -10.48 -9.95
C VAL A 569 -13.39 -10.08 -9.90
N PHE A 570 -12.52 -10.96 -10.38
CA PHE A 570 -11.09 -10.70 -10.55
C PHE A 570 -10.73 -10.81 -12.03
N HIS A 571 -10.15 -9.73 -12.59
CA HIS A 571 -9.74 -9.66 -13.99
C HIS A 571 -8.54 -8.71 -14.12
N GLY A 572 -7.55 -9.06 -14.93
CA GLY A 572 -6.40 -8.21 -15.22
C GLY A 572 -5.63 -7.76 -13.96
N GLY A 573 -5.62 -8.57 -12.89
CA GLY A 573 -4.94 -8.23 -11.63
C GLY A 573 -5.74 -7.32 -10.68
N SER A 574 -7.00 -6.99 -10.99
CA SER A 574 -7.84 -6.08 -10.21
C SER A 574 -9.20 -6.68 -9.88
N TYR A 575 -9.84 -6.14 -8.81
CA TYR A 575 -11.22 -6.48 -8.48
C TYR A 575 -12.19 -5.63 -9.30
N HIS A 576 -13.28 -6.25 -9.72
CA HIS A 576 -14.33 -5.64 -10.51
C HIS A 576 -15.72 -6.00 -9.98
N ALA A 577 -16.70 -5.15 -10.27
CA ALA A 577 -18.12 -5.47 -10.15
C ALA A 577 -18.67 -5.88 -11.51
N THR A 578 -19.74 -6.68 -11.50
CA THR A 578 -20.41 -7.11 -12.74
C THR A 578 -21.42 -6.07 -13.22
N VAL A 579 -21.49 -5.86 -14.53
CA VAL A 579 -22.55 -5.09 -15.16
C VAL A 579 -23.25 -6.00 -16.16
N ARG A 580 -24.61 -5.99 -16.17
CA ARG A 580 -25.36 -6.74 -17.21
C ARG A 580 -25.03 -6.17 -18.58
N HIS A 581 -24.78 -7.05 -19.54
CA HIS A 581 -24.57 -6.64 -20.91
C HIS A 581 -25.81 -5.84 -21.41
N PRO A 582 -25.63 -4.68 -22.07
CA PRO A 582 -26.72 -3.78 -22.44
C PRO A 582 -27.86 -4.44 -23.21
N GLU A 583 -27.57 -5.43 -24.06
CA GLU A 583 -28.58 -6.20 -24.81
C GLU A 583 -29.51 -7.06 -23.93
N PHE A 584 -29.09 -7.36 -22.68
CA PHE A 584 -29.84 -8.16 -21.71
C PHE A 584 -30.27 -7.35 -20.46
N ALA A 585 -30.02 -6.04 -20.46
CA ALA A 585 -30.50 -5.13 -19.45
C ALA A 585 -31.97 -4.80 -19.68
N ARG A 586 -32.88 -5.71 -19.27
CA ARG A 586 -34.33 -5.45 -19.16
C ARG A 586 -34.73 -5.35 -17.69
#